data_c2200ad80c68d46d14c02a717c9d3d8a
#
_entry.id   c2200ad80c68d46d14c02a717c9d3d8a
#
_cell.length_a   1.000
_cell.length_b   1.000
_cell.length_c   1.000
_cell.angle_alpha   90.00
_cell.angle_beta   90.00
_cell.angle_gamma   90.00
#
_symmetry.space_group_name_H-M   'P 1'
#
loop_
_entity.id
_entity.type
_entity.pdbx_description
1 polymer ?
#
loop_
_entity_poly.entity_id
_entity_poly.type
_entity_poly.pdbx_seq_one_letter_code
_entity_poly.pdbx_strand_id
1 'polypeptide(L)'
;MIRKKGMPSRFTRFCCAELKEYKILDTFVIGVRREESKKRAARYKEPTACRVYSKTEHVEQILPILEWTLQDVSEFLEDRKIKLAPVYYDEAGKVHYERRLGCLGCPLSAETKRLEEFRKYPKLAKQWCKAQKVFRDNHPKSKAVAMFEDEYENFVFNLIPRKMAKIPTNKNAIFKIDYKQFLQDLLNTKF
;
A
#
# COMPACT_ATOMS: atom_id res chain seq x y z
N MET A 1 0.42 11.05 -9.30
CA MET A 1 0.05 9.71 -9.76
C MET A 1 -1.46 9.51 -9.89
N ILE A 2 -2.25 9.63 -8.82
CA ILE A 2 -3.72 9.44 -8.87
C ILE A 2 -4.40 10.35 -9.92
N ARG A 3 -3.98 11.61 -10.04
CA ARG A 3 -4.51 12.54 -11.07
C ARG A 3 -4.34 12.08 -12.52
N LYS A 4 -3.37 11.17 -12.77
CA LYS A 4 -3.06 10.68 -14.13
C LYS A 4 -3.55 9.26 -14.37
N LYS A 5 -3.63 8.42 -13.34
CA LYS A 5 -3.88 6.97 -13.45
C LYS A 5 -5.10 6.48 -12.67
N GLY A 6 -5.75 7.37 -11.95
CA GLY A 6 -6.90 7.04 -11.10
C GLY A 6 -6.52 6.45 -9.74
N MET A 7 -7.51 5.96 -9.01
CA MET A 7 -7.33 5.39 -7.68
C MET A 7 -6.58 4.06 -7.75
N PRO A 8 -5.54 3.86 -6.92
CA PRO A 8 -4.90 2.54 -6.83
C PRO A 8 -5.84 1.52 -6.21
N SER A 9 -5.78 0.29 -6.69
CA SER A 9 -6.56 -0.82 -6.18
C SER A 9 -5.70 -2.07 -6.01
N ARG A 10 -6.28 -3.17 -5.50
CA ARG A 10 -5.58 -4.46 -5.46
C ARG A 10 -5.19 -4.98 -6.86
N PHE A 11 -5.94 -4.59 -7.87
CA PHE A 11 -5.72 -5.02 -9.26
C PHE A 11 -4.81 -4.04 -10.01
N THR A 12 -4.93 -2.73 -9.77
CA THR A 12 -4.16 -1.68 -10.42
C THR A 12 -3.05 -1.17 -9.52
N ARG A 13 -1.85 -1.76 -9.67
CA ARG A 13 -0.69 -1.52 -8.80
C ARG A 13 0.35 -0.59 -9.43
N PHE A 14 -0.09 0.37 -10.22
CA PHE A 14 0.82 1.29 -10.90
C PHE A 14 1.81 2.01 -9.96
N CYS A 15 1.39 2.28 -8.72
CA CYS A 15 2.25 2.92 -7.74
C CYS A 15 3.46 2.06 -7.34
N CYS A 16 3.32 0.74 -7.30
CA CYS A 16 4.46 -0.15 -7.07
C CYS A 16 5.41 -0.14 -8.27
N ALA A 17 4.86 -0.28 -9.48
CA ALA A 17 5.66 -0.29 -10.70
C ALA A 17 6.48 0.99 -10.87
N GLU A 18 5.88 2.16 -10.58
CA GLU A 18 6.52 3.46 -10.79
C GLU A 18 7.42 3.92 -9.64
N LEU A 19 7.13 3.52 -8.39
CA LEU A 19 7.87 4.04 -7.23
C LEU A 19 8.83 3.05 -6.59
N LYS A 20 8.64 1.74 -6.85
CA LYS A 20 9.43 0.70 -6.15
C LYS A 20 10.06 -0.32 -7.09
N GLU A 21 9.43 -0.58 -8.21
CA GLU A 21 9.75 -1.74 -9.04
C GLU A 21 10.31 -1.36 -10.41
N TYR A 22 10.56 -0.09 -10.69
CA TYR A 22 11.18 0.30 -11.94
C TYR A 22 12.69 0.02 -11.91
N LYS A 23 13.25 -0.30 -13.08
CA LYS A 23 14.68 -0.57 -13.23
C LYS A 23 15.47 0.71 -12.99
N ILE A 24 16.44 0.66 -12.08
CA ILE A 24 17.38 1.76 -11.83
C ILE A 24 18.80 1.34 -12.27
N LEU A 25 19.19 0.10 -11.95
CA LEU A 25 20.51 -0.45 -12.16
C LEU A 25 20.42 -1.87 -12.71
N ASP A 26 21.48 -2.33 -13.35
CA ASP A 26 21.55 -3.72 -13.86
C ASP A 26 21.77 -4.72 -12.73
N THR A 27 22.42 -4.31 -11.65
CA THR A 27 22.60 -5.10 -10.43
C THR A 27 22.23 -4.26 -9.22
N PHE A 28 21.46 -4.81 -8.28
CA PHE A 28 21.15 -4.13 -7.03
C PHE A 28 20.95 -5.09 -5.84
N VAL A 29 21.20 -4.59 -4.66
CA VAL A 29 21.05 -5.34 -3.40
C VAL A 29 19.66 -5.14 -2.83
N ILE A 30 19.01 -6.22 -2.38
CA ILE A 30 17.67 -6.17 -1.77
C ILE A 30 17.70 -6.88 -0.43
N GLY A 31 17.18 -6.21 0.60
CA GLY A 31 16.97 -6.77 1.94
C GLY A 31 15.70 -7.64 2.00
N VAL A 32 15.69 -8.78 1.32
CA VAL A 32 14.60 -9.76 1.36
C VAL A 32 15.00 -10.94 2.22
N ARG A 33 14.08 -11.42 3.08
CA ARG A 33 14.25 -12.62 3.90
C ARG A 33 13.18 -13.66 3.55
N ARG A 34 13.53 -14.94 3.53
CA ARG A 34 12.59 -16.05 3.28
C ARG A 34 11.51 -16.11 4.35
N GLU A 35 11.88 -15.91 5.59
CA GLU A 35 10.99 -15.93 6.75
C GLU A 35 9.78 -14.98 6.61
N GLU A 36 9.93 -13.88 5.88
CA GLU A 36 8.88 -12.87 5.81
C GLU A 36 7.58 -13.35 5.14
N SER A 37 7.62 -14.32 4.26
CA SER A 37 6.41 -14.94 3.70
C SER A 37 6.69 -16.18 2.88
N LYS A 38 5.71 -17.12 2.84
CA LYS A 38 5.75 -18.32 1.98
C LYS A 38 6.01 -17.98 0.50
N LYS A 39 5.46 -16.84 -0.01
CA LYS A 39 5.70 -16.39 -1.38
C LYS A 39 7.15 -15.97 -1.62
N ARG A 40 7.80 -15.36 -0.64
CA ARG A 40 9.23 -15.00 -0.75
C ARG A 40 10.10 -16.24 -0.68
N ALA A 41 9.84 -17.14 0.26
CA ALA A 41 10.54 -18.42 0.37
C ALA A 41 10.45 -19.24 -0.92
N ALA A 42 9.29 -19.29 -1.57
CA ALA A 42 9.11 -19.99 -2.82
C ALA A 42 9.80 -19.30 -4.01
N ARG A 43 9.86 -17.96 -4.00
CA ARG A 43 10.42 -17.17 -5.10
C ARG A 43 11.93 -17.09 -5.08
N TYR A 44 12.53 -16.90 -3.91
CA TYR A 44 13.96 -16.67 -3.73
C TYR A 44 14.59 -17.91 -3.09
N LYS A 45 15.19 -18.76 -3.92
CA LYS A 45 15.84 -19.99 -3.49
C LYS A 45 17.33 -19.81 -3.24
N GLU A 46 17.95 -18.87 -3.95
CA GLU A 46 19.38 -18.59 -3.90
C GLU A 46 19.64 -17.15 -3.50
N PRO A 47 20.85 -16.86 -2.95
CA PRO A 47 21.26 -15.51 -2.58
C PRO A 47 21.34 -14.53 -3.74
N THR A 48 21.34 -15.02 -4.97
CA THR A 48 21.26 -14.24 -6.19
C THR A 48 20.01 -14.62 -6.96
N ALA A 49 19.33 -13.65 -7.56
CA ALA A 49 18.15 -13.88 -8.37
C ALA A 49 18.15 -12.94 -9.58
N CYS A 50 17.71 -13.46 -10.71
CA CYS A 50 17.49 -12.64 -11.90
C CYS A 50 16.02 -12.20 -11.95
N ARG A 51 15.80 -10.91 -12.15
CA ARG A 51 14.47 -10.35 -12.40
C ARG A 51 14.37 -9.87 -13.84
N VAL A 52 13.36 -10.37 -14.54
CA VAL A 52 13.05 -9.98 -15.90
C VAL A 52 12.06 -8.82 -15.88
N TYR A 53 12.42 -7.69 -16.45
CA TYR A 53 11.56 -6.51 -16.62
C TYR A 53 10.91 -6.47 -18.01
N SER A 54 11.63 -6.96 -19.03
CA SER A 54 11.14 -7.13 -20.39
C SER A 54 11.84 -8.34 -21.05
N LYS A 55 11.51 -8.64 -22.29
CA LYS A 55 12.17 -9.75 -23.02
C LYS A 55 13.70 -9.61 -23.12
N THR A 56 14.20 -8.38 -23.04
CA THR A 56 15.63 -8.04 -23.21
C THR A 56 16.26 -7.46 -21.95
N GLU A 57 15.47 -7.14 -20.92
CA GLU A 57 16.00 -6.50 -19.71
C GLU A 57 16.00 -7.47 -18.54
N HIS A 58 17.19 -7.89 -18.17
CA HIS A 58 17.47 -8.71 -17.02
C HIS A 58 18.20 -7.87 -15.97
N VAL A 59 17.86 -8.08 -14.70
CA VAL A 59 18.47 -7.39 -13.57
C VAL A 59 18.88 -8.42 -12.54
N GLU A 60 20.14 -8.37 -12.15
CA GLU A 60 20.64 -9.21 -11.07
C GLU A 60 20.25 -8.62 -9.72
N GLN A 61 19.75 -9.46 -8.82
CA GLN A 61 19.39 -9.11 -7.47
C GLN A 61 20.27 -9.88 -6.50
N ILE A 62 21.02 -9.19 -5.67
CA ILE A 62 21.83 -9.78 -4.60
C ILE A 62 21.03 -9.70 -3.30
N LEU A 63 20.88 -10.81 -2.62
CA LEU A 63 20.01 -11.00 -1.45
C LEU A 63 20.85 -11.43 -0.23
N PRO A 64 21.69 -10.55 0.34
CA PRO A 64 22.68 -10.93 1.34
C PRO A 64 22.09 -11.44 2.65
N ILE A 65 20.84 -11.07 2.97
CA ILE A 65 20.15 -11.47 4.19
C ILE A 65 19.00 -12.44 3.94
N LEU A 66 19.05 -13.20 2.82
CA LEU A 66 17.96 -14.08 2.41
C LEU A 66 17.60 -15.11 3.47
N GLU A 67 18.61 -15.69 4.14
CA GLU A 67 18.46 -16.72 5.15
C GLU A 67 18.30 -16.18 6.58
N TRP A 68 18.42 -14.87 6.76
CA TRP A 68 18.33 -14.29 8.09
C TRP A 68 16.91 -14.40 8.66
N THR A 69 16.85 -14.72 9.94
CA THR A 69 15.63 -14.66 10.76
C THR A 69 15.38 -13.23 11.25
N LEU A 70 14.23 -13.00 11.88
CA LEU A 70 13.97 -11.73 12.55
C LEU A 70 14.93 -11.50 13.71
N GLN A 71 15.34 -12.59 14.38
CA GLN A 71 16.30 -12.54 15.46
C GLN A 71 17.68 -12.10 14.97
N ASP A 72 18.19 -12.68 13.87
CA ASP A 72 19.47 -12.26 13.28
C ASP A 72 19.49 -10.78 12.94
N VAL A 73 18.35 -10.26 12.39
CA VAL A 73 18.23 -8.83 12.11
C VAL A 73 18.26 -8.00 13.39
N SER A 74 17.56 -8.43 14.45
CA SER A 74 17.53 -7.66 15.71
C SER A 74 18.90 -7.63 16.36
N GLU A 75 19.58 -8.77 16.46
CA GLU A 75 20.93 -8.90 17.02
C GLU A 75 21.95 -8.05 16.26
N PHE A 76 21.91 -8.08 14.93
CA PHE A 76 22.78 -7.24 14.11
C PHE A 76 22.55 -5.74 14.33
N LEU A 77 21.28 -5.31 14.41
CA LEU A 77 20.93 -3.90 14.61
C LEU A 77 21.34 -3.39 16.00
N GLU A 78 21.21 -4.24 17.02
CA GLU A 78 21.60 -3.95 18.39
C GLU A 78 23.14 -3.90 18.54
N ASP A 79 23.84 -4.90 18.02
CA ASP A 79 25.32 -4.96 18.02
C ASP A 79 25.92 -3.72 17.36
N ARG A 80 25.40 -3.33 16.21
CA ARG A 80 25.84 -2.16 15.46
C ARG A 80 25.28 -0.83 15.99
N LYS A 81 24.43 -0.85 17.02
CA LYS A 81 23.79 0.33 17.61
C LYS A 81 23.10 1.21 16.55
N ILE A 82 22.46 0.59 15.57
CA ILE A 82 21.81 1.30 14.47
C ILE A 82 20.49 1.90 14.98
N LYS A 83 20.38 3.22 14.90
CA LYS A 83 19.14 3.93 15.26
C LYS A 83 18.07 3.66 14.20
N LEU A 84 16.94 3.11 14.64
CA LEU A 84 15.80 2.83 13.77
C LEU A 84 14.89 4.04 13.59
N ALA A 85 14.02 3.97 12.58
CA ALA A 85 12.99 5.00 12.38
C ALA A 85 11.98 4.97 13.54
N PRO A 86 11.40 6.14 13.93
CA PRO A 86 10.49 6.25 15.09
C PRO A 86 9.31 5.27 15.08
N VAL A 87 8.86 4.83 13.91
CA VAL A 87 7.76 3.88 13.76
C VAL A 87 8.05 2.50 14.36
N TYR A 88 9.31 2.14 14.53
CA TYR A 88 9.71 0.87 15.17
C TYR A 88 9.66 0.92 16.69
N TYR A 89 9.53 2.10 17.28
CA TYR A 89 9.41 2.26 18.73
C TYR A 89 7.96 2.40 19.14
N ASP A 90 7.61 1.91 20.33
CA ASP A 90 6.36 2.24 21.00
C ASP A 90 6.53 3.49 21.89
N GLU A 91 5.45 3.86 22.59
CA GLU A 91 5.46 5.03 23.48
C GLU A 91 6.41 4.86 24.69
N ALA A 92 6.71 3.61 25.08
CA ALA A 92 7.67 3.28 26.13
C ALA A 92 9.13 3.22 25.62
N GLY A 93 9.35 3.42 24.32
CA GLY A 93 10.67 3.36 23.70
C GLY A 93 11.14 1.94 23.37
N LYS A 94 10.28 0.91 23.53
CA LYS A 94 10.60 -0.47 23.17
C LYS A 94 10.60 -0.64 21.65
N VAL A 95 11.60 -1.36 21.13
CA VAL A 95 11.70 -1.66 19.69
C VAL A 95 10.81 -2.84 19.30
N HIS A 96 10.16 -2.71 18.15
CA HIS A 96 9.31 -3.71 17.53
C HIS A 96 9.83 -4.04 16.12
N TYR A 97 10.78 -4.96 16.03
CA TYR A 97 11.44 -5.37 14.78
C TYR A 97 10.48 -6.04 13.79
N GLU A 98 9.38 -6.63 14.29
CA GLU A 98 8.33 -7.24 13.47
C GLU A 98 7.47 -6.22 12.70
N ARG A 99 7.50 -4.95 13.08
CA ARG A 99 6.73 -3.90 12.40
C ARG A 99 7.21 -3.71 10.98
N ARG A 100 6.25 -3.69 10.06
CA ARG A 100 6.55 -3.47 8.64
C ARG A 100 6.24 -2.05 8.23
N LEU A 101 7.24 -1.37 7.68
CA LEU A 101 7.02 -0.12 6.96
C LEU A 101 6.34 -0.40 5.62
N GLY A 102 5.32 0.36 5.32
CA GLY A 102 4.57 0.28 4.06
C GLY A 102 4.08 1.66 3.62
N CYS A 103 3.55 1.72 2.41
CA CYS A 103 2.87 2.94 1.97
C CYS A 103 1.58 3.11 2.77
N LEU A 104 1.31 4.32 3.26
CA LEU A 104 0.05 4.66 3.90
C LEU A 104 -1.13 4.44 2.95
N GLY A 105 -2.19 3.81 3.44
CA GLY A 105 -3.39 3.52 2.64
C GLY A 105 -3.17 2.51 1.51
N CYS A 106 -2.10 1.72 1.54
CA CYS A 106 -1.80 0.75 0.49
C CYS A 106 -2.95 -0.26 0.31
N PRO A 107 -3.49 -0.44 -0.92
CA PRO A 107 -4.57 -1.40 -1.17
C PRO A 107 -4.20 -2.85 -0.83
N LEU A 108 -2.89 -3.17 -0.77
CA LEU A 108 -2.36 -4.50 -0.44
C LEU A 108 -2.07 -4.69 1.05
N SER A 109 -2.14 -3.64 1.86
CA SER A 109 -1.97 -3.76 3.31
C SER A 109 -3.14 -4.53 3.94
N ALA A 110 -2.93 -5.03 5.17
CA ALA A 110 -4.01 -5.61 5.94
C ALA A 110 -5.18 -4.61 6.09
N GLU A 111 -6.39 -5.13 6.07
CA GLU A 111 -7.61 -4.29 6.09
C GLU A 111 -7.70 -3.43 7.35
N THR A 112 -7.39 -4.01 8.51
CA THR A 112 -7.34 -3.31 9.80
C THR A 112 -6.38 -2.13 9.75
N LYS A 113 -5.12 -2.41 9.38
CA LYS A 113 -4.06 -1.42 9.27
C LYS A 113 -4.46 -0.26 8.33
N ARG A 114 -5.06 -0.57 7.19
CA ARG A 114 -5.44 0.44 6.20
C ARG A 114 -6.51 1.40 6.73
N LEU A 115 -7.51 0.87 7.44
CA LEU A 115 -8.55 1.71 8.04
C LEU A 115 -7.99 2.57 9.18
N GLU A 116 -7.13 2.01 10.03
CA GLU A 116 -6.43 2.74 11.09
C GLU A 116 -5.56 3.87 10.53
N GLU A 117 -4.83 3.60 9.44
CA GLU A 117 -4.02 4.60 8.75
C GLU A 117 -4.87 5.77 8.23
N PHE A 118 -6.02 5.52 7.61
CA PHE A 118 -6.91 6.58 7.16
C PHE A 118 -7.56 7.36 8.32
N ARG A 119 -7.87 6.69 9.43
CA ARG A 119 -8.34 7.36 10.65
C ARG A 119 -7.26 8.24 11.28
N LYS A 120 -6.03 7.75 11.34
CA LYS A 120 -4.88 8.50 11.86
C LYS A 120 -4.48 9.66 10.94
N TYR A 121 -4.63 9.48 9.63
CA TYR A 121 -4.23 10.46 8.60
C TYR A 121 -5.39 10.81 7.66
N PRO A 122 -6.51 11.37 8.13
CA PRO A 122 -7.69 11.62 7.31
C PRO A 122 -7.43 12.63 6.17
N LYS A 123 -6.46 13.52 6.34
CA LYS A 123 -6.01 14.43 5.27
C LYS A 123 -5.50 13.68 4.03
N LEU A 124 -4.94 12.47 4.22
CA LEU A 124 -4.50 11.62 3.10
C LEU A 124 -5.70 11.17 2.26
N ALA A 125 -6.76 10.65 2.90
CA ALA A 125 -7.99 10.25 2.21
C ALA A 125 -8.60 11.43 1.43
N LYS A 126 -8.68 12.60 2.07
CA LYS A 126 -9.15 13.83 1.42
C LYS A 126 -8.33 14.22 0.18
N GLN A 127 -7.00 14.16 0.28
CA GLN A 127 -6.11 14.45 -0.85
C GLN A 127 -6.29 13.43 -2.00
N TRP A 128 -6.53 12.17 -1.67
CA TRP A 128 -6.74 11.14 -2.68
C TRP A 128 -8.08 11.32 -3.39
N CYS A 129 -9.15 11.63 -2.66
CA CYS A 129 -10.45 11.96 -3.28
C CYS A 129 -10.31 13.18 -4.21
N LYS A 130 -9.67 14.27 -3.76
CA LYS A 130 -9.41 15.45 -4.62
C LYS A 130 -8.60 15.08 -5.87
N ALA A 131 -7.58 14.24 -5.75
CA ALA A 131 -6.79 13.81 -6.89
C ALA A 131 -7.59 12.90 -7.85
N GLN A 132 -8.48 12.06 -7.31
CA GLN A 132 -9.38 11.23 -8.09
C GLN A 132 -10.42 12.08 -8.84
N LYS A 133 -10.94 13.15 -8.22
CA LYS A 133 -11.82 14.09 -8.91
C LYS A 133 -11.15 14.65 -10.16
N VAL A 134 -9.92 15.15 -10.03
CA VAL A 134 -9.15 15.65 -11.19
C VAL A 134 -8.96 14.57 -12.27
N PHE A 135 -8.73 13.31 -11.87
CA PHE A 135 -8.65 12.22 -12.85
C PHE A 135 -9.98 12.03 -13.59
N ARG A 136 -11.10 12.02 -12.86
CA ARG A 136 -12.45 11.89 -13.44
C ARG A 136 -12.75 12.99 -14.43
N ASP A 137 -12.49 14.24 -14.06
CA ASP A 137 -12.72 15.42 -14.89
C ASP A 137 -11.91 15.35 -16.21
N ASN A 138 -10.67 14.84 -16.15
CA ASN A 138 -9.79 14.69 -17.33
C ASN A 138 -10.05 13.42 -18.16
N HIS A 139 -10.75 12.42 -17.62
CA HIS A 139 -10.98 11.12 -18.27
C HIS A 139 -12.44 10.67 -18.20
N PRO A 140 -13.42 11.49 -18.61
CA PRO A 140 -14.86 11.20 -18.42
C PRO A 140 -15.32 9.91 -19.12
N LYS A 141 -14.65 9.51 -20.20
CA LYS A 141 -14.96 8.29 -20.97
C LYS A 141 -14.28 7.04 -20.45
N SER A 142 -13.48 7.12 -19.36
CA SER A 142 -12.78 5.97 -18.79
C SER A 142 -13.75 5.01 -18.13
N LYS A 143 -13.61 3.70 -18.40
CA LYS A 143 -14.39 2.64 -17.72
C LYS A 143 -14.23 2.71 -16.20
N ALA A 144 -13.04 3.04 -15.70
CA ALA A 144 -12.78 3.19 -14.27
C ALA A 144 -13.55 4.38 -13.65
N VAL A 145 -13.87 5.39 -14.44
CA VAL A 145 -14.72 6.52 -14.03
C VAL A 145 -16.19 6.13 -14.06
N ALA A 146 -16.62 5.46 -15.13
CA ALA A 146 -18.01 5.04 -15.31
C ALA A 146 -18.51 4.00 -14.29
N MET A 147 -17.58 3.29 -13.62
CA MET A 147 -17.92 2.29 -12.58
C MET A 147 -18.46 2.90 -11.28
N PHE A 148 -18.21 4.16 -11.02
CA PHE A 148 -18.55 4.84 -9.77
C PHE A 148 -19.18 6.20 -10.04
N GLU A 149 -20.15 6.58 -9.24
CA GLU A 149 -20.83 7.86 -9.42
C GLU A 149 -19.93 9.06 -9.13
N ASP A 150 -19.09 8.95 -8.10
CA ASP A 150 -18.16 10.00 -7.70
C ASP A 150 -16.81 9.45 -7.20
N GLU A 151 -15.93 10.35 -6.79
CA GLU A 151 -14.61 10.02 -6.24
C GLU A 151 -14.68 9.38 -4.85
N TYR A 152 -15.72 9.66 -4.08
CA TYR A 152 -15.91 9.13 -2.74
C TYR A 152 -16.37 7.68 -2.79
N GLU A 153 -17.32 7.34 -3.65
CA GLU A 153 -17.71 5.96 -3.92
C GLU A 153 -16.51 5.15 -4.39
N ASN A 154 -15.75 5.68 -5.35
CA ASN A 154 -14.53 5.03 -5.84
C ASN A 154 -13.52 4.76 -4.70
N PHE A 155 -13.30 5.73 -3.82
CA PHE A 155 -12.43 5.58 -2.66
C PHE A 155 -12.92 4.49 -1.71
N VAL A 156 -14.21 4.52 -1.36
CA VAL A 156 -14.83 3.54 -0.45
C VAL A 156 -14.68 2.13 -0.99
N PHE A 157 -15.02 1.88 -2.25
CA PHE A 157 -14.99 0.53 -2.82
C PHE A 157 -13.59 -0.03 -3.04
N ASN A 158 -12.59 0.81 -3.31
CA ASN A 158 -11.23 0.36 -3.55
C ASN A 158 -10.36 0.27 -2.29
N LEU A 159 -10.64 1.10 -1.28
CA LEU A 159 -9.72 1.29 -0.17
C LEU A 159 -10.31 1.00 1.21
N ILE A 160 -11.60 1.19 1.41
CA ILE A 160 -12.22 0.91 2.71
C ILE A 160 -12.51 -0.59 2.84
N PRO A 161 -12.09 -1.24 3.93
CA PRO A 161 -12.33 -2.66 4.16
C PRO A 161 -13.80 -2.98 4.40
N ARG A 162 -14.40 -3.77 3.51
CA ARG A 162 -15.83 -4.12 3.59
C ARG A 162 -16.21 -4.87 4.87
N LYS A 163 -15.29 -5.68 5.40
CA LYS A 163 -15.53 -6.46 6.63
C LYS A 163 -15.53 -5.62 7.89
N MET A 164 -14.84 -4.48 7.86
CA MET A 164 -14.63 -3.63 9.04
C MET A 164 -15.53 -2.39 9.05
N ALA A 165 -15.91 -1.92 7.89
CA ALA A 165 -16.87 -0.85 7.73
C ALA A 165 -18.08 -1.43 7.00
N LYS A 166 -19.27 -1.34 7.60
CA LYS A 166 -20.52 -1.72 6.94
C LYS A 166 -20.79 -0.73 5.81
N ILE A 167 -20.15 -0.99 4.65
CA ILE A 167 -20.31 -0.13 3.48
C ILE A 167 -21.75 -0.27 2.98
N PRO A 168 -22.51 0.84 2.95
CA PRO A 168 -23.85 0.82 2.40
C PRO A 168 -23.78 0.51 0.89
N THR A 169 -24.75 -0.21 0.37
CA THR A 169 -24.85 -0.55 -1.06
C THR A 169 -26.19 -0.16 -1.61
N ASN A 170 -26.21 0.36 -2.85
CA ASN A 170 -27.43 0.79 -3.51
C ASN A 170 -28.43 -0.34 -3.81
N LYS A 171 -28.04 -1.62 -3.70
CA LYS A 171 -28.89 -2.76 -4.03
C LYS A 171 -30.19 -2.83 -3.22
N ASN A 172 -30.19 -2.27 -1.99
CA ASN A 172 -31.35 -2.27 -1.09
C ASN A 172 -31.66 -0.88 -0.52
N ALA A 173 -31.08 0.17 -1.06
CA ALA A 173 -31.27 1.53 -0.56
C ALA A 173 -32.46 2.18 -1.28
N ILE A 174 -33.43 2.67 -0.52
CA ILE A 174 -34.56 3.48 -1.02
C ILE A 174 -34.06 4.87 -1.47
N PHE A 175 -32.96 5.35 -0.88
CA PHE A 175 -32.35 6.65 -1.16
C PHE A 175 -30.93 6.49 -1.66
N LYS A 176 -30.46 7.45 -2.45
CA LYS A 176 -29.08 7.53 -2.92
C LYS A 176 -28.14 7.68 -1.71
N ILE A 177 -27.07 6.87 -1.69
CA ILE A 177 -26.07 6.88 -0.62
C ILE A 177 -25.13 8.05 -0.82
N ASP A 178 -24.98 8.89 0.19
CA ASP A 178 -23.94 9.92 0.26
C ASP A 178 -22.62 9.32 0.76
N TYR A 179 -21.77 8.85 -0.15
CA TYR A 179 -20.46 8.27 0.21
C TYR A 179 -19.49 9.30 0.76
N LYS A 180 -19.69 10.59 0.48
CA LYS A 180 -18.90 11.65 1.10
C LYS A 180 -19.21 11.76 2.59
N GLN A 181 -20.50 11.81 2.94
CA GLN A 181 -20.93 11.83 4.35
C GLN A 181 -20.48 10.54 5.07
N PHE A 182 -20.67 9.38 4.44
CA PHE A 182 -20.21 8.11 4.98
C PHE A 182 -18.70 8.12 5.32
N LEU A 183 -17.85 8.67 4.43
CA LEU A 183 -16.41 8.79 4.69
C LEU A 183 -16.10 9.81 5.80
N GLN A 184 -16.82 10.91 5.86
CA GLN A 184 -16.64 11.90 6.92
C GLN A 184 -16.92 11.30 8.29
N ASP A 185 -17.98 10.53 8.42
CA ASP A 185 -18.38 9.87 9.66
C ASP A 185 -17.39 8.76 10.04
N LEU A 186 -17.01 7.91 9.06
CA LEU A 186 -16.07 6.81 9.27
C LEU A 186 -14.69 7.26 9.71
N LEU A 187 -14.21 8.38 9.18
CA LEU A 187 -12.87 8.92 9.43
C LEU A 187 -12.86 10.09 10.41
N ASN A 188 -14.01 10.45 10.95
CA ASN A 188 -14.20 11.57 11.86
C ASN A 188 -13.53 12.86 11.34
N THR A 189 -13.82 13.23 10.09
CA THR A 189 -13.20 14.39 9.43
C THR A 189 -14.11 14.99 8.36
N LYS A 190 -14.00 16.29 8.12
CA LYS A 190 -14.73 16.97 7.02
C LYS A 190 -13.92 16.92 5.71
N PHE A 191 -14.59 16.55 4.62
CA PHE A 191 -14.03 16.49 3.26
C PHE A 191 -14.34 17.76 2.47
#